data_60a3e250f4bcd48f6eb3239c0a30cf8f
#
_entry.id   60a3e250f4bcd48f6eb3239c0a30cf8f
#
_cell.length_a   1.000
_cell.length_b   1.000
_cell.length_c   1.000
_cell.angle_alpha   90.00
_cell.angle_beta   90.00
_cell.angle_gamma   90.00
#
_symmetry.space_group_name_H-M   'P 1'
#
loop_
_entity.id
_entity.type
_entity.pdbx_description
1 polymer ?
#
loop_
_entity_poly.entity_id
_entity_poly.type
_entity_poly.pdbx_seq_one_letter_code
_entity_poly.pdbx_strand_id
1 'polypeptide(L)'
;KIAQIKFCELLDVEFSDLRTVIVGPGWVNTKVHNETIEAGESAESNYSRTKEIIQSDQVTSLENIYKFLLWTLDQSKSIISGRNFSIRGDIWGDEDLSKHLQTEINAFKLRRYSNDWRSFPHSESNLFSPK
;
A
#
# COMPACT_ATOMS: atom_id res chain seq x y z
N LYS A 1 3.42 10.31 -3.17
CA LYS A 1 3.27 8.89 -2.73
C LYS A 1 2.86 7.96 -3.88
N ILE A 2 1.86 8.30 -4.70
CA ILE A 2 1.42 7.47 -5.85
C ILE A 2 2.58 7.19 -6.81
N ALA A 3 3.37 8.20 -7.15
CA ALA A 3 4.55 8.04 -8.02
C ALA A 3 5.57 7.06 -7.41
N GLN A 4 5.79 7.09 -6.10
CA GLN A 4 6.68 6.14 -5.42
C GLN A 4 6.17 4.70 -5.51
N ILE A 5 4.86 4.49 -5.32
CA ILE A 5 4.26 3.16 -5.46
C ILE A 5 4.48 2.64 -6.88
N LYS A 6 4.18 3.47 -7.89
CA LYS A 6 4.36 3.07 -9.29
C LYS A 6 5.82 2.84 -9.66
N PHE A 7 6.72 3.64 -9.12
CA PHE A 7 8.16 3.46 -9.30
C PHE A 7 8.66 2.12 -8.76
N CYS A 8 8.21 1.71 -7.56
CA CYS A 8 8.55 0.39 -7.01
C CYS A 8 8.01 -0.76 -7.87
N GLU A 9 6.80 -0.61 -8.44
CA GLU A 9 6.28 -1.61 -9.39
C GLU A 9 7.13 -1.71 -10.66
N LEU A 10 7.65 -0.59 -11.17
CA LEU A 10 8.53 -0.57 -12.34
C LEU A 10 9.88 -1.20 -12.03
N LEU A 11 10.45 -0.92 -10.87
CA LEU A 11 11.70 -1.54 -10.42
C LEU A 11 11.56 -3.06 -10.29
N ASP A 12 10.42 -3.54 -9.80
CA ASP A 12 10.13 -4.98 -9.70
C ASP A 12 10.15 -5.69 -11.07
N VAL A 13 9.64 -5.01 -12.10
CA VAL A 13 9.59 -5.54 -13.47
C VAL A 13 10.96 -5.46 -14.15
N GLU A 14 11.66 -4.34 -13.95
CA GLU A 14 12.93 -4.06 -14.63
C GLU A 14 14.10 -4.90 -14.10
N PHE A 15 14.11 -5.15 -12.78
CA PHE A 15 15.22 -5.82 -12.10
C PHE A 15 14.80 -7.15 -11.49
N SER A 16 15.23 -8.26 -12.10
CA SER A 16 14.89 -9.62 -11.65
C SER A 16 15.32 -9.92 -10.21
N ASP A 17 16.45 -9.37 -9.81
CA ASP A 17 17.08 -9.66 -8.52
C ASP A 17 16.65 -8.72 -7.40
N LEU A 18 15.97 -7.63 -7.75
CA LEU A 18 15.50 -6.65 -6.77
C LEU A 18 14.12 -7.05 -6.25
N ARG A 19 13.95 -6.98 -4.94
CA ARG A 19 12.64 -7.04 -4.27
C ARG A 19 12.30 -5.67 -3.74
N THR A 20 11.12 -5.15 -4.10
CA THR A 20 10.60 -3.86 -3.66
C THR A 20 9.25 -4.04 -2.98
N VAL A 21 9.09 -3.46 -1.81
CA VAL A 21 7.81 -3.48 -1.07
C VAL A 21 7.50 -2.07 -0.60
N ILE A 22 6.26 -1.64 -0.81
CA ILE A 22 5.78 -0.38 -0.25
C ILE A 22 4.96 -0.70 0.99
N VAL A 23 5.25 0.02 2.05
CA VAL A 23 4.63 -0.20 3.36
C VAL A 23 3.89 1.04 3.79
N GLY A 24 2.59 0.91 4.01
CA GLY A 24 1.75 1.87 4.69
C GLY A 24 1.61 1.50 6.16
N PRO A 25 2.43 2.03 7.07
CA PRO A 25 2.40 1.62 8.48
C PRO A 25 1.15 2.12 9.21
N GLY A 26 0.40 3.03 8.62
CA GLY A 26 -0.65 3.75 9.30
C GLY A 26 -0.07 4.84 10.21
N TRP A 27 -0.76 5.14 11.30
CA TRP A 27 -0.29 6.09 12.30
C TRP A 27 0.65 5.41 13.28
N VAL A 28 1.86 5.92 13.37
CA VAL A 28 2.90 5.43 14.30
C VAL A 28 3.18 6.55 15.27
N ASN A 29 3.22 6.24 16.57
CA ASN A 29 3.58 7.25 17.56
C ASN A 29 5.05 7.66 17.40
N THR A 30 5.25 8.83 16.84
CA THR A 30 6.57 9.41 16.55
C THR A 30 6.69 10.81 17.15
N LYS A 31 7.90 11.32 17.23
CA LYS A 31 8.19 12.66 17.74
C LYS A 31 7.33 13.75 17.07
N VAL A 32 7.02 13.61 15.78
CA VAL A 32 6.18 14.56 15.04
C VAL A 32 4.78 14.69 15.66
N HIS A 33 4.21 13.60 16.17
CA HIS A 33 2.90 13.66 16.81
C HIS A 33 2.96 14.34 18.19
N ASN A 34 4.03 14.11 18.93
CA ASN A 34 4.25 14.82 20.18
C ASN A 34 4.41 16.33 19.94
N GLU A 35 5.21 16.72 18.96
CA GLU A 35 5.36 18.11 18.53
C GLU A 35 4.03 18.75 18.08
N THR A 36 3.17 17.99 17.39
CA THR A 36 1.82 18.43 17.01
C THR A 36 0.92 18.67 18.22
N ILE A 37 1.00 17.80 19.22
CA ILE A 37 0.25 17.97 20.47
C ILE A 37 0.78 19.17 21.27
N GLU A 38 2.08 19.34 21.36
CA GLU A 38 2.72 20.47 22.05
C GLU A 38 2.38 21.83 21.37
N ALA A 39 2.30 21.85 20.05
CA ALA A 39 1.91 23.01 19.28
C ALA A 39 0.43 23.44 19.51
N GLY A 40 -0.39 22.51 19.99
CA GLY A 40 -1.80 22.77 20.31
C GLY A 40 -2.60 23.32 19.14
N GLU A 41 -3.39 24.35 19.39
CA GLU A 41 -4.26 24.98 18.38
C GLU A 41 -3.50 25.55 17.18
N SER A 42 -2.22 25.89 17.33
CA SER A 42 -1.39 26.39 16.21
C SER A 42 -1.12 25.30 15.15
N ALA A 43 -1.33 24.04 15.46
CA ALA A 43 -1.28 22.93 14.50
C ALA A 43 -2.62 22.71 13.75
N GLU A 44 -3.62 23.56 13.98
CA GLU A 44 -4.92 23.55 13.30
C GLU A 44 -5.62 22.18 13.31
N SER A 45 -6.13 21.73 12.16
CA SER A 45 -6.82 20.44 12.00
C SER A 45 -5.95 19.23 12.35
N ASN A 46 -4.63 19.35 12.29
CA ASN A 46 -3.71 18.26 12.65
C ASN A 46 -3.73 18.00 14.15
N TYR A 47 -3.91 19.00 14.99
CA TYR A 47 -4.00 18.83 16.44
C TYR A 47 -5.19 17.95 16.82
N SER A 48 -6.40 18.30 16.39
CA SER A 48 -7.61 17.55 16.68
C SER A 48 -7.52 16.12 16.18
N ARG A 49 -7.05 15.93 14.97
CA ARG A 49 -6.89 14.62 14.35
C ARG A 49 -5.86 13.76 15.08
N THR A 50 -4.71 14.31 15.46
CA THR A 50 -3.68 13.59 16.20
C THR A 50 -4.20 13.15 17.57
N LYS A 51 -4.90 14.05 18.27
CA LYS A 51 -5.51 13.73 19.57
C LYS A 51 -6.54 12.60 19.47
N GLU A 52 -7.43 12.67 18.49
CA GLU A 52 -8.44 11.61 18.25
C GLU A 52 -7.78 10.25 17.99
N ILE A 53 -6.76 10.18 17.14
CA ILE A 53 -6.08 8.95 16.80
C ILE A 53 -5.34 8.35 18.01
N ILE A 54 -4.66 9.19 18.79
CA ILE A 54 -3.98 8.73 20.02
C ILE A 54 -5.00 8.16 21.03
N GLN A 55 -6.17 8.81 21.15
CA GLN A 55 -7.22 8.37 22.08
C GLN A 55 -7.97 7.12 21.62
N SER A 56 -8.07 6.88 20.31
CA SER A 56 -8.84 5.78 19.71
C SER A 56 -8.05 4.47 19.53
N ASP A 57 -6.83 4.36 20.06
CA ASP A 57 -5.93 3.21 19.89
C ASP A 57 -5.70 2.82 18.39
N GLN A 58 -5.78 3.81 17.51
CA GLN A 58 -5.54 3.61 16.08
C GLN A 58 -4.05 3.67 15.70
N VAL A 59 -3.19 3.71 16.68
CA VAL A 59 -1.74 3.76 16.49
C VAL A 59 -1.20 2.38 16.18
N THR A 60 -0.37 2.28 15.14
CA THR A 60 0.34 1.05 14.82
C THR A 60 1.58 0.93 15.71
N SER A 61 1.71 -0.19 16.41
CA SER A 61 2.89 -0.44 17.24
C SER A 61 4.14 -0.70 16.40
N LEU A 62 5.30 -0.34 16.92
CA LEU A 62 6.59 -0.67 16.28
C LEU A 62 6.78 -2.19 16.18
N GLU A 63 6.23 -2.95 17.12
CA GLU A 63 6.27 -4.41 17.07
C GLU A 63 5.52 -4.98 15.86
N ASN A 64 4.34 -4.44 15.54
CA ASN A 64 3.59 -4.85 14.35
C ASN A 64 4.34 -4.50 13.05
N ILE A 65 4.99 -3.34 13.02
CA ILE A 65 5.85 -2.96 11.88
C ILE A 65 6.99 -3.96 11.73
N TYR A 66 7.66 -4.30 12.84
CA TYR A 66 8.76 -5.25 12.84
C TYR A 66 8.32 -6.65 12.38
N LYS A 67 7.20 -7.16 12.90
CA LYS A 67 6.62 -8.44 12.48
C LYS A 67 6.29 -8.45 10.98
N PHE A 68 5.73 -7.35 10.48
CA PHE A 68 5.45 -7.21 9.04
C PHE A 68 6.75 -7.27 8.23
N LEU A 69 7.80 -6.55 8.65
CA LEU A 69 9.09 -6.58 7.95
C LEU A 69 9.70 -7.98 7.93
N LEU A 70 9.66 -8.71 9.06
CA LEU A 70 10.12 -10.10 9.11
C LEU A 70 9.32 -10.99 8.16
N TRP A 71 8.00 -10.85 8.16
CA TRP A 71 7.15 -11.60 7.22
C TRP A 71 7.53 -11.31 5.77
N THR A 72 7.78 -10.05 5.40
CA THR A 72 8.18 -9.70 4.03
C THR A 72 9.53 -10.28 3.64
N LEU A 73 10.46 -10.40 4.58
CA LEU A 73 11.77 -11.00 4.33
C LEU A 73 11.67 -12.51 4.05
N ASP A 74 10.71 -13.19 4.68
CA ASP A 74 10.46 -14.62 4.53
C ASP A 74 9.71 -14.97 3.24
N GLN A 75 9.03 -14.00 2.62
CA GLN A 75 8.25 -14.25 1.41
C GLN A 75 9.10 -14.25 0.14
N SER A 76 8.66 -15.00 -0.87
CA SER A 76 9.25 -14.96 -2.20
C SER A 76 8.99 -13.64 -2.91
N LYS A 77 9.82 -13.30 -3.90
CA LYS A 77 9.65 -12.11 -4.75
C LYS A 77 8.25 -12.07 -5.38
N SER A 78 7.75 -13.19 -5.87
CA SER A 78 6.44 -13.27 -6.54
C SER A 78 5.26 -12.89 -5.63
N ILE A 79 5.42 -13.05 -4.31
CA ILE A 79 4.38 -12.73 -3.33
C ILE A 79 4.38 -11.26 -2.96
N ILE A 80 5.55 -10.69 -2.72
CA ILE A 80 5.62 -9.34 -2.10
C ILE A 80 6.08 -8.23 -3.03
N SER A 81 6.85 -8.54 -4.08
CA SER A 81 7.55 -7.49 -4.80
C SER A 81 6.64 -6.65 -5.69
N GLY A 82 6.94 -5.36 -5.75
CA GLY A 82 6.14 -4.38 -6.47
C GLY A 82 4.76 -4.10 -5.86
N ARG A 83 4.49 -4.53 -4.63
CA ARG A 83 3.18 -4.41 -3.98
C ARG A 83 3.17 -3.38 -2.87
N ASN A 84 1.99 -2.81 -2.64
CA ASN A 84 1.73 -1.83 -1.60
C ASN A 84 0.85 -2.46 -0.51
N PHE A 85 1.39 -2.63 0.67
CA PHE A 85 0.71 -3.21 1.83
C PHE A 85 0.37 -2.15 2.87
N SER A 86 -0.78 -2.32 3.49
CA SER A 86 -1.19 -1.60 4.69
C SER A 86 -1.05 -2.51 5.91
N ILE A 87 -0.22 -2.15 6.88
CA ILE A 87 -0.03 -2.96 8.10
C ILE A 87 -1.33 -3.16 8.87
N ARG A 88 -2.21 -2.17 8.85
CA ARG A 88 -3.50 -2.24 9.57
C ARG A 88 -4.67 -2.72 8.73
N GLY A 89 -4.60 -2.50 7.42
CA GLY A 89 -5.73 -2.77 6.53
C GLY A 89 -5.71 -4.14 5.89
N ASP A 90 -4.53 -4.75 5.79
CA ASP A 90 -4.36 -6.02 5.11
C ASP A 90 -4.14 -7.17 6.10
N ILE A 91 -4.55 -8.37 5.72
CA ILE A 91 -4.41 -9.61 6.51
C ILE A 91 -3.05 -10.28 6.28
N TRP A 92 -1.98 -9.49 6.19
CA TRP A 92 -0.64 -10.02 5.98
C TRP A 92 -0.27 -11.06 7.04
N GLY A 93 0.56 -12.03 6.66
CA GLY A 93 0.91 -13.17 7.51
C GLY A 93 -0.05 -14.36 7.38
N ASP A 94 -1.17 -14.19 6.68
CA ASP A 94 -2.10 -15.26 6.38
C ASP A 94 -1.62 -16.09 5.18
N GLU A 95 -1.73 -17.43 5.27
CA GLU A 95 -1.32 -18.32 4.18
C GLU A 95 -2.21 -18.19 2.95
N ASP A 96 -3.50 -17.92 3.14
CA ASP A 96 -4.44 -17.77 2.03
C ASP A 96 -4.18 -16.48 1.27
N LEU A 97 -3.77 -15.41 1.96
CA LEU A 97 -3.28 -14.21 1.28
C LEU A 97 -2.05 -14.52 0.44
N SER A 98 -1.07 -15.24 0.98
CA SER A 98 0.14 -15.60 0.24
C SER A 98 -0.18 -16.41 -1.02
N LYS A 99 -1.09 -17.39 -0.94
CA LYS A 99 -1.59 -18.16 -2.10
C LYS A 99 -2.30 -17.27 -3.12
N HIS A 100 -3.17 -16.36 -2.64
CA HIS A 100 -3.87 -15.41 -3.51
C HIS A 100 -2.89 -14.51 -4.27
N LEU A 101 -1.87 -13.98 -3.58
CA LEU A 101 -0.87 -13.11 -4.20
C LEU A 101 0.03 -13.82 -5.22
N GLN A 102 0.19 -15.14 -5.12
CA GLN A 102 0.90 -15.93 -6.13
C GLN A 102 0.14 -16.01 -7.46
N THR A 103 -1.19 -16.09 -7.39
CA THR A 103 -2.05 -16.22 -8.58
C THR A 103 -2.47 -14.86 -9.14
N GLU A 104 -2.77 -13.91 -8.26
CA GLU A 104 -3.24 -12.58 -8.63
C GLU A 104 -2.09 -11.57 -8.75
N ILE A 105 -1.46 -11.56 -9.90
CA ILE A 105 -0.29 -10.70 -10.18
C ILE A 105 -0.54 -9.20 -10.03
N ASN A 106 -1.80 -8.77 -10.11
CA ASN A 106 -2.22 -7.37 -10.01
C ASN A 106 -2.70 -6.96 -8.61
N ALA A 107 -2.90 -7.93 -7.70
CA ALA A 107 -3.33 -7.62 -6.34
C ALA A 107 -2.31 -6.71 -5.63
N PHE A 108 -2.80 -5.74 -4.87
CA PHE A 108 -2.02 -4.74 -4.13
C PHE A 108 -1.07 -3.88 -4.97
N LYS A 109 -1.34 -3.76 -6.28
CA LYS A 109 -0.62 -2.89 -7.22
C LYS A 109 -1.54 -1.79 -7.72
N LEU A 110 -0.96 -0.65 -8.10
CA LEU A 110 -1.74 0.42 -8.72
C LEU A 110 -2.20 0.00 -10.10
N ARG A 111 -3.50 -0.10 -10.27
CA ARG A 111 -4.15 -0.42 -11.54
C ARG A 111 -5.21 0.61 -11.88
N ARG A 112 -5.40 0.78 -13.17
CA ARG A 112 -6.52 1.57 -13.68
C ARG A 112 -7.82 0.85 -13.31
N TYR A 113 -8.78 1.57 -12.77
CA TYR A 113 -10.12 1.03 -12.54
C TYR A 113 -10.76 0.61 -13.87
N SER A 114 -11.53 -0.47 -13.87
CA SER A 114 -12.14 -1.05 -15.07
C SER A 114 -11.11 -1.37 -16.16
N ASN A 115 -10.01 -1.99 -15.79
CA ASN A 115 -8.95 -2.39 -16.70
C ASN A 115 -9.28 -3.65 -17.53
N ASP A 116 -10.46 -4.21 -17.34
CA ASP A 116 -10.95 -5.34 -18.13
C ASP A 116 -11.57 -4.84 -19.42
N TRP A 117 -10.94 -5.16 -20.54
CA TRP A 117 -11.43 -4.85 -21.90
C TRP A 117 -12.81 -5.42 -22.20
N ARG A 118 -13.20 -6.46 -21.51
CA ARG A 118 -14.53 -7.08 -21.65
C ARG A 118 -15.65 -6.24 -21.07
N SER A 119 -15.32 -5.25 -20.23
CA SER A 119 -16.28 -4.31 -19.66
C SER A 119 -16.81 -3.29 -20.66
N PHE A 120 -16.16 -3.13 -21.81
CA PHE A 120 -16.59 -2.22 -22.87
C PHE A 120 -17.40 -2.99 -23.91
N PRO A 121 -18.62 -2.55 -24.26
CA PRO A 121 -19.38 -3.17 -25.32
C PRO A 121 -18.61 -3.04 -26.63
N HIS A 122 -18.50 -4.14 -27.37
CA HIS A 122 -17.79 -4.22 -28.66
C HIS A 122 -18.31 -3.26 -29.75
N SER A 123 -19.46 -2.60 -29.53
CA SER A 123 -20.03 -1.62 -30.42
C SER A 123 -19.21 -0.33 -30.60
N GLU A 124 -18.24 -0.09 -29.74
CA GLU A 124 -17.39 1.12 -29.84
C GLU A 124 -16.03 0.87 -30.50
N SER A 125 -15.75 -0.34 -30.95
CA SER A 125 -14.49 -0.67 -31.65
C SER A 125 -14.27 0.09 -32.96
N ASN A 126 -15.29 0.78 -33.49
CA ASN A 126 -15.20 1.58 -34.72
C ASN A 126 -14.72 3.01 -34.52
N LEU A 127 -14.51 3.46 -33.27
CA LEU A 127 -14.05 4.83 -32.98
C LEU A 127 -12.59 5.11 -33.43
N PHE A 128 -11.82 4.07 -33.69
CA PHE A 128 -10.40 4.17 -34.05
C PHE A 128 -10.07 3.58 -35.42
N SER A 129 -11.06 3.35 -36.29
CA SER A 129 -10.75 2.98 -37.68
C SER A 129 -10.21 4.22 -38.39
N PRO A 130 -8.96 4.19 -38.89
CA PRO A 130 -8.44 5.29 -39.68
C PRO A 130 -9.29 5.44 -40.96
N LYS A 131 -9.69 6.67 -41.25
CA LYS A 131 -10.30 7.05 -42.52
C LYS A 131 -9.25 7.02 -43.61
#